data_599858ab20e4f01ec952ea22fdc9562c
#
_entry.id   599858ab20e4f01ec952ea22fdc9562c
#
_cell.length_a   1.000
_cell.length_b   1.000
_cell.length_c   1.000
_cell.angle_alpha   90.00
_cell.angle_beta   90.00
_cell.angle_gamma   90.00
#
_symmetry.space_group_name_H-M   'P 1'
#
loop_
_entity.id
_entity.type
_entity.pdbx_description
1 polymer ?
#
loop_
_entity_poly.entity_id
_entity_poly.type
_entity_poly.pdbx_seq_one_letter_code
_entity_poly.pdbx_strand_id
1 'polypeptide(L)'
;MKSFTVDELVDIEDGDRGKNYPKSYDFQDHGYCLFLNTGNVTKEGFSFEETQFISEIKDKQLRKGKLKRGDIIYTTRGTVGNAAYYDKHVYFNNIRINSGMVILRCKENVDQKYIYQLLKSDLYRKLFLQYCTGSAQPQLPIKNLKKI
;
A
#
# COMPACT_ATOMS: atom_id res chain seq x y z
N MET A 1 28.06 -4.24 10.32
CA MET A 1 26.67 -4.36 9.85
C MET A 1 26.22 -3.04 9.25
N LYS A 2 25.72 -3.06 8.02
CA LYS A 2 25.19 -1.84 7.38
C LYS A 2 23.74 -1.62 7.79
N SER A 3 23.42 -0.37 8.09
CA SER A 3 22.05 0.07 8.29
C SER A 3 21.53 0.71 7.00
N PHE A 4 20.26 0.47 6.69
CA PHE A 4 19.61 1.03 5.51
C PHE A 4 18.33 1.76 5.93
N THR A 5 18.03 2.84 5.23
CA THR A 5 16.72 3.49 5.34
C THR A 5 15.74 2.85 4.35
N VAL A 6 14.45 3.09 4.56
CA VAL A 6 13.41 2.52 3.70
C VAL A 6 13.64 2.89 2.23
N ASP A 7 13.94 4.16 1.95
CA ASP A 7 14.11 4.61 0.57
C ASP A 7 15.37 4.08 -0.11
N GLU A 8 16.31 3.53 0.66
CA GLU A 8 17.45 2.84 0.07
C GLU A 8 17.12 1.44 -0.43
N LEU A 9 16.08 0.83 0.15
CA LEU A 9 15.69 -0.56 -0.15
C LEU A 9 14.52 -0.66 -1.11
N VAL A 10 13.62 0.34 -1.12
CA VAL A 10 12.40 0.30 -1.90
C VAL A 10 12.16 1.63 -2.59
N ASP A 11 11.43 1.57 -3.71
CA ASP A 11 10.81 2.75 -4.30
C ASP A 11 9.41 2.87 -3.72
N ILE A 12 9.06 4.05 -3.25
CA ILE A 12 7.75 4.32 -2.65
C ILE A 12 6.87 5.00 -3.68
N GLU A 13 5.75 4.37 -4.03
CA GLU A 13 4.79 4.93 -4.96
C GLU A 13 3.49 5.26 -4.24
N ASP A 14 3.08 6.52 -4.30
CA ASP A 14 1.79 6.97 -3.77
C ASP A 14 0.68 6.73 -4.79
N GLY A 15 -0.58 6.77 -4.36
CA GLY A 15 -1.73 6.71 -5.26
C GLY A 15 -1.92 8.02 -6.00
N ASP A 16 -2.71 7.97 -7.07
CA ASP A 16 -3.09 9.17 -7.81
C ASP A 16 -4.12 9.93 -6.98
N ARG A 17 -3.77 11.13 -6.55
CA ARG A 17 -4.65 12.00 -5.76
C ARG A 17 -5.24 13.14 -6.57
N GLY A 18 -5.10 13.07 -7.90
CA GLY A 18 -5.55 14.11 -8.81
C GLY A 18 -7.05 14.06 -9.09
N LYS A 19 -7.44 14.79 -10.12
CA LYS A 19 -8.85 14.96 -10.51
C LYS A 19 -9.52 13.65 -10.91
N ASN A 20 -8.77 12.65 -11.28
CA ASN A 20 -9.30 11.36 -11.72
C ASN A 20 -9.46 10.35 -10.59
N TYR A 21 -9.14 10.73 -9.35
CA TYR A 21 -9.33 9.86 -8.21
C TYR A 21 -10.79 9.39 -8.16
N PRO A 22 -11.04 8.07 -7.98
CA PRO A 22 -12.40 7.54 -8.03
C PRO A 22 -13.33 8.17 -7.00
N LYS A 23 -14.56 8.45 -7.42
CA LYS A 23 -15.63 8.95 -6.58
C LYS A 23 -16.61 7.83 -6.31
N SER A 24 -17.54 8.03 -5.38
CA SER A 24 -18.47 6.98 -4.97
C SER A 24 -19.20 6.32 -6.12
N TYR A 25 -19.54 7.09 -7.17
CA TYR A 25 -20.26 6.55 -8.32
C TYR A 25 -19.39 5.77 -9.30
N ASP A 26 -18.07 5.79 -9.12
CA ASP A 26 -17.14 5.01 -9.93
C ASP A 26 -17.00 3.57 -9.44
N PHE A 27 -17.45 3.27 -8.23
CA PHE A 27 -17.25 1.96 -7.61
C PHE A 27 -18.40 1.01 -7.91
N GLN A 28 -18.05 -0.26 -8.11
CA GLN A 28 -18.98 -1.35 -8.38
C GLN A 28 -18.61 -2.56 -7.54
N ASP A 29 -19.57 -3.46 -7.34
CA ASP A 29 -19.33 -4.70 -6.57
C ASP A 29 -18.45 -5.68 -7.32
N HIS A 30 -18.41 -5.58 -8.64
CA HIS A 30 -17.59 -6.39 -9.54
C HIS A 30 -17.01 -5.49 -10.60
N GLY A 31 -15.89 -5.84 -11.14
CA GLY A 31 -15.32 -5.06 -12.22
C GLY A 31 -13.90 -5.45 -12.57
N TYR A 32 -13.29 -4.61 -13.40
CA TYR A 32 -11.99 -4.86 -14.01
C TYR A 32 -10.85 -4.74 -12.99
N CYS A 33 -10.88 -3.72 -12.13
CA CYS A 33 -9.76 -3.43 -11.25
C CYS A 33 -10.23 -3.29 -9.81
N LEU A 34 -9.67 -4.08 -8.93
CA LEU A 34 -9.92 -3.98 -7.49
C LEU A 34 -9.28 -2.69 -6.99
N PHE A 35 -10.08 -1.84 -6.37
CA PHE A 35 -9.60 -0.61 -5.75
C PHE A 35 -9.58 -0.82 -4.23
N LEU A 36 -8.38 -0.86 -3.66
CA LEU A 36 -8.22 -1.20 -2.26
C LEU A 36 -8.80 -0.11 -1.36
N ASN A 37 -9.50 -0.53 -0.34
CA ASN A 37 -9.82 0.32 0.80
C ASN A 37 -8.95 -0.11 2.00
N THR A 38 -8.96 0.69 3.06
CA THR A 38 -8.09 0.43 4.22
C THR A 38 -8.39 -0.93 4.86
N GLY A 39 -9.65 -1.38 4.84
CA GLY A 39 -10.04 -2.68 5.38
C GLY A 39 -9.46 -3.88 4.62
N ASN A 40 -8.98 -3.66 3.39
CA ASN A 40 -8.36 -4.73 2.61
C ASN A 40 -6.93 -5.03 3.03
N VAL A 41 -6.29 -4.14 3.78
CA VAL A 41 -4.92 -4.33 4.25
C VAL A 41 -4.94 -4.40 5.77
N THR A 42 -4.84 -5.62 6.28
CA THR A 42 -4.98 -5.90 7.70
C THR A 42 -3.63 -6.26 8.33
N LYS A 43 -3.64 -6.45 9.64
CA LYS A 43 -2.46 -6.89 10.38
C LYS A 43 -1.92 -8.23 9.87
N GLU A 44 -2.78 -9.07 9.33
CA GLU A 44 -2.42 -10.38 8.78
C GLU A 44 -2.13 -10.36 7.27
N GLY A 45 -2.28 -9.22 6.61
CA GLY A 45 -2.11 -9.10 5.17
C GLY A 45 -3.41 -8.70 4.49
N PHE A 46 -3.58 -9.11 3.23
CA PHE A 46 -4.81 -8.80 2.51
C PHE A 46 -6.03 -9.48 3.11
N SER A 47 -7.14 -8.75 3.12
CA SER A 47 -8.47 -9.30 3.36
C SER A 47 -9.38 -8.81 2.24
N PHE A 48 -10.04 -9.76 1.56
CA PHE A 48 -10.95 -9.46 0.45
C PHE A 48 -12.40 -9.75 0.83
N GLU A 49 -12.74 -9.65 2.13
CA GLU A 49 -14.11 -9.85 2.59
C GLU A 49 -15.05 -8.82 1.99
N GLU A 50 -14.61 -7.57 1.90
CA GLU A 50 -15.37 -6.50 1.25
C GLU A 50 -14.50 -5.91 0.16
N THR A 51 -15.02 -5.82 -1.05
CA THR A 51 -14.28 -5.36 -2.20
C THR A 51 -15.09 -4.35 -2.99
N GLN A 52 -14.37 -3.44 -3.65
CA GLN A 52 -14.96 -2.51 -4.60
C GLN A 52 -14.06 -2.43 -5.83
N PHE A 53 -14.66 -2.21 -6.97
CA PHE A 53 -13.96 -2.25 -8.24
C PHE A 53 -14.20 -0.99 -9.04
N ILE A 54 -13.26 -0.66 -9.92
CA ILE A 54 -13.39 0.41 -10.90
C ILE A 54 -13.31 -0.21 -12.30
N SER A 55 -13.86 0.53 -13.29
CA SER A 55 -13.86 0.09 -14.68
C SER A 55 -12.44 0.15 -15.26
N GLU A 56 -12.24 -0.53 -16.38
CA GLU A 56 -10.98 -0.45 -17.13
C GLU A 56 -10.70 0.98 -17.59
N ILE A 57 -11.73 1.71 -18.01
CA ILE A 57 -11.58 3.11 -18.43
C ILE A 57 -11.07 3.94 -17.27
N LYS A 58 -11.68 3.79 -16.08
CA LYS A 58 -11.26 4.52 -14.89
C LYS A 58 -9.85 4.15 -14.47
N ASP A 59 -9.52 2.87 -14.51
CA ASP A 59 -8.18 2.38 -14.20
C ASP A 59 -7.14 3.06 -15.08
N LYS A 60 -7.41 3.17 -16.37
CA LYS A 60 -6.46 3.78 -17.32
C LYS A 60 -6.32 5.29 -17.17
N GLN A 61 -7.29 5.96 -16.56
CA GLN A 61 -7.20 7.39 -16.27
C GLN A 61 -6.24 7.70 -15.12
N LEU A 62 -5.99 6.73 -14.25
CA LEU A 62 -5.15 6.92 -13.07
C LEU A 62 -3.68 6.75 -13.47
N ARG A 63 -2.85 7.70 -13.02
CA ARG A 63 -1.46 7.81 -13.46
C ARG A 63 -0.49 6.94 -12.66
N LYS A 64 -0.82 6.67 -11.40
CA LYS A 64 0.06 5.91 -10.51
C LYS A 64 -0.75 5.17 -9.47
N GLY A 65 -0.11 4.26 -8.76
CA GLY A 65 -0.76 3.47 -7.73
C GLY A 65 -1.26 2.11 -8.20
N LYS A 66 -0.81 1.66 -9.35
CA LYS A 66 -1.13 0.33 -9.87
C LYS A 66 -0.15 -0.69 -9.32
N LEU A 67 -0.65 -1.77 -8.74
CA LEU A 67 0.20 -2.81 -8.18
C LEU A 67 0.86 -3.65 -9.29
N LYS A 68 2.08 -4.08 -9.00
CA LYS A 68 2.79 -5.10 -9.76
C LYS A 68 3.07 -6.28 -8.84
N ARG A 69 3.06 -7.49 -9.38
CA ARG A 69 3.39 -8.67 -8.59
C ARG A 69 4.74 -8.50 -7.92
N GLY A 70 4.81 -8.79 -6.62
CA GLY A 70 5.99 -8.56 -5.81
C GLY A 70 5.93 -7.28 -4.97
N ASP A 71 4.96 -6.40 -5.24
CA ASP A 71 4.81 -5.17 -4.46
C ASP A 71 4.33 -5.48 -3.04
N ILE A 72 4.76 -4.64 -2.12
CA ILE A 72 4.25 -4.61 -0.75
C ILE A 72 3.40 -3.36 -0.61
N ILE A 73 2.21 -3.51 -0.03
CA ILE A 73 1.30 -2.40 0.23
C ILE A 73 1.37 -2.09 1.73
N TYR A 74 1.51 -0.82 2.07
CA TYR A 74 1.70 -0.39 3.44
C TYR A 74 0.74 0.75 3.76
N THR A 75 -0.01 0.61 4.87
CA THR A 75 -1.00 1.62 5.27
C THR A 75 -0.30 2.77 5.98
N THR A 76 -0.63 4.00 5.57
CA THR A 76 0.01 5.23 6.08
C THR A 76 -0.96 6.20 6.69
N ARG A 77 -2.26 5.98 6.55
CA ARG A 77 -3.29 6.90 7.02
C ARG A 77 -4.50 6.13 7.54
N GLY A 78 -5.10 6.62 8.59
CA GLY A 78 -6.16 5.90 9.30
C GLY A 78 -5.53 4.85 10.18
N THR A 79 -5.48 3.60 9.72
CA THR A 79 -4.68 2.56 10.37
C THR A 79 -3.29 2.57 9.75
N VAL A 80 -2.27 2.83 10.56
CA VAL A 80 -0.89 2.89 10.10
C VAL A 80 -0.16 1.61 10.45
N GLY A 81 0.65 1.11 9.52
CA GLY A 81 1.58 0.03 9.80
C GLY A 81 1.10 -1.36 9.44
N ASN A 82 0.00 -1.49 8.73
CA ASN A 82 -0.40 -2.76 8.16
C ASN A 82 0.26 -2.96 6.80
N ALA A 83 0.71 -4.17 6.53
CA ALA A 83 1.38 -4.51 5.29
C ALA A 83 0.72 -5.72 4.64
N ALA A 84 0.71 -5.74 3.32
CA ALA A 84 0.24 -6.87 2.53
C ALA A 84 1.17 -7.09 1.35
N TYR A 85 1.35 -8.34 0.96
CA TYR A 85 2.27 -8.71 -0.10
C TYR A 85 1.48 -9.21 -1.31
N TYR A 86 1.67 -8.56 -2.45
CA TYR A 86 1.01 -8.93 -3.69
C TYR A 86 1.80 -10.03 -4.38
N ASP A 87 1.66 -11.25 -3.87
CA ASP A 87 2.35 -12.40 -4.40
C ASP A 87 1.55 -13.08 -5.52
N LYS A 88 2.08 -14.17 -6.04
CA LYS A 88 1.47 -14.91 -7.14
C LYS A 88 0.16 -15.60 -6.77
N HIS A 89 -0.14 -15.73 -5.47
CA HIS A 89 -1.35 -16.43 -5.00
C HIS A 89 -2.56 -15.51 -4.88
N VAL A 90 -2.38 -14.20 -4.92
CA VAL A 90 -3.50 -13.27 -4.88
C VAL A 90 -4.31 -13.39 -6.15
N TYR A 91 -5.63 -13.60 -5.98
CA TYR A 91 -6.53 -13.90 -7.10
C TYR A 91 -6.65 -12.78 -8.12
N PHE A 92 -6.64 -11.54 -7.66
CA PHE A 92 -6.92 -10.38 -8.52
C PHE A 92 -5.68 -9.96 -9.30
N ASN A 93 -5.84 -9.77 -10.61
CA ASN A 93 -4.74 -9.40 -11.51
C ASN A 93 -4.58 -7.90 -11.69
N ASN A 94 -5.60 -7.12 -11.36
CA ASN A 94 -5.57 -5.66 -11.48
C ASN A 94 -5.99 -5.07 -10.14
N ILE A 95 -5.06 -4.41 -9.47
CA ILE A 95 -5.30 -3.81 -8.15
C ILE A 95 -4.67 -2.43 -8.11
N ARG A 96 -5.39 -1.48 -7.51
CA ARG A 96 -4.89 -0.13 -7.24
C ARG A 96 -5.04 0.22 -5.78
N ILE A 97 -4.08 0.99 -5.26
CA ILE A 97 -4.15 1.52 -3.90
C ILE A 97 -5.06 2.75 -3.83
N ASN A 98 -5.59 3.01 -2.64
CA ASN A 98 -6.28 4.27 -2.37
C ASN A 98 -5.31 5.30 -1.75
N SER A 99 -5.83 6.43 -1.28
CA SER A 99 -5.02 7.51 -0.73
C SER A 99 -4.50 7.26 0.70
N GLY A 100 -4.89 6.15 1.32
CA GLY A 100 -4.48 5.81 2.69
C GLY A 100 -3.33 4.81 2.78
N MET A 101 -2.71 4.51 1.66
CA MET A 101 -1.63 3.52 1.61
C MET A 101 -0.63 3.87 0.51
N VAL A 102 0.51 3.20 0.53
CA VAL A 102 1.55 3.35 -0.49
C VAL A 102 1.99 1.99 -0.97
N ILE A 103 2.62 1.96 -2.13
CA ILE A 103 3.29 0.77 -2.66
C ILE A 103 4.77 0.89 -2.30
N LEU A 104 5.31 -0.18 -1.73
CA LEU A 104 6.74 -0.34 -1.48
C LEU A 104 7.25 -1.37 -2.50
N ARG A 105 7.94 -0.89 -3.51
CA ARG A 105 8.45 -1.73 -4.58
C ARG A 105 9.94 -1.94 -4.35
N CYS A 106 10.31 -3.17 -4.01
CA CYS A 106 11.70 -3.48 -3.67
C CYS A 106 12.62 -3.22 -4.86
N LYS A 107 13.77 -2.63 -4.56
CA LYS A 107 14.80 -2.40 -5.54
C LYS A 107 15.46 -3.73 -5.92
N GLU A 108 16.22 -3.71 -7.00
CA GLU A 108 16.96 -4.87 -7.45
C GLU A 108 17.82 -5.42 -6.32
N ASN A 109 17.89 -6.73 -6.21
CA ASN A 109 18.64 -7.47 -5.19
C ASN A 109 18.12 -7.33 -3.76
N VAL A 110 16.89 -6.80 -3.59
CA VAL A 110 16.22 -6.75 -2.30
C VAL A 110 15.10 -7.81 -2.29
N ASP A 111 15.13 -8.68 -1.29
CA ASP A 111 14.15 -9.77 -1.17
C ASP A 111 12.83 -9.23 -0.62
N GLN A 112 11.77 -9.25 -1.45
CA GLN A 112 10.44 -8.77 -1.06
C GLN A 112 9.88 -9.52 0.15
N LYS A 113 10.08 -10.83 0.21
CA LYS A 113 9.54 -11.63 1.32
C LYS A 113 10.19 -11.25 2.64
N TYR A 114 11.49 -10.99 2.61
CA TYR A 114 12.20 -10.55 3.80
C TYR A 114 11.69 -9.20 4.27
N ILE A 115 11.58 -8.24 3.36
CA ILE A 115 11.07 -6.89 3.69
C ILE A 115 9.64 -7.00 4.24
N TYR A 116 8.79 -7.81 3.63
CA TYR A 116 7.42 -8.00 4.09
C TYR A 116 7.38 -8.53 5.53
N GLN A 117 8.15 -9.57 5.83
CA GLN A 117 8.19 -10.15 7.19
C GLN A 117 8.73 -9.13 8.20
N LEU A 118 9.73 -8.36 7.79
CA LEU A 118 10.30 -7.31 8.63
C LEU A 118 9.24 -6.26 9.00
N LEU A 119 8.47 -5.80 8.02
CA LEU A 119 7.42 -4.80 8.23
C LEU A 119 6.30 -5.32 9.13
N LYS A 120 6.07 -6.63 9.15
CA LYS A 120 5.05 -7.25 10.00
C LYS A 120 5.51 -7.44 11.43
N SER A 121 6.81 -7.33 11.71
CA SER A 121 7.33 -7.55 13.06
C SER A 121 6.89 -6.43 14.00
N ASP A 122 6.70 -6.78 15.27
CA ASP A 122 6.29 -5.81 16.29
C ASP A 122 7.33 -4.71 16.48
N LEU A 123 8.61 -5.06 16.36
CA LEU A 123 9.70 -4.09 16.50
C LEU A 123 9.61 -2.99 15.46
N TYR A 124 9.47 -3.35 14.20
CA TYR A 124 9.39 -2.37 13.11
C TYR A 124 8.07 -1.62 13.13
N ARG A 125 6.99 -2.28 13.52
CA ARG A 125 5.70 -1.64 13.68
C ARG A 125 5.77 -0.50 14.70
N LYS A 126 6.41 -0.74 15.84
CA LYS A 126 6.62 0.31 16.85
C LYS A 126 7.53 1.41 16.33
N LEU A 127 8.59 1.05 15.60
CA LEU A 127 9.51 2.02 15.02
C LEU A 127 8.77 2.97 14.07
N PHE A 128 7.96 2.43 13.18
CA PHE A 128 7.21 3.25 12.21
C PHE A 128 6.23 4.18 12.91
N LEU A 129 5.58 3.73 13.98
CA LEU A 129 4.64 4.57 14.73
C LEU A 129 5.30 5.80 15.32
N GLN A 130 6.58 5.74 15.65
CA GLN A 130 7.32 6.89 16.17
C GLN A 130 7.47 8.02 15.15
N TYR A 131 7.34 7.71 13.87
CA TYR A 131 7.46 8.68 12.78
C TYR A 131 6.10 9.21 12.31
N CYS A 132 5.02 8.78 12.95
CA CYS A 132 3.67 9.23 12.61
C CYS A 132 3.41 10.63 13.15
N THR A 133 2.52 11.37 12.45
CA THR A 133 2.03 12.67 12.87
C THR A 133 0.52 12.59 13.09
N GLY A 134 -0.01 13.51 13.89
CA GLY A 134 -1.44 13.57 14.20
C GLY A 134 -1.82 12.68 15.37
N SER A 135 -2.64 13.22 16.30
CA SER A 135 -3.04 12.48 17.49
C SER A 135 -4.38 11.79 17.34
N ALA A 136 -5.34 12.41 16.63
CA ALA A 136 -6.69 11.84 16.46
C ALA A 136 -6.76 10.87 15.29
N GLN A 137 -6.04 11.16 14.20
CA GLN A 137 -5.95 10.28 13.04
C GLN A 137 -4.48 10.16 12.66
N PRO A 138 -3.80 9.09 13.11
CA PRO A 138 -2.38 8.92 12.81
C PRO A 138 -2.13 8.86 11.31
N GLN A 139 -1.06 9.50 10.88
CA GLN A 139 -0.57 9.47 9.51
C GLN A 139 0.93 9.28 9.52
N LEU A 140 1.43 8.57 8.51
CA LEU A 140 2.87 8.41 8.28
C LEU A 140 3.21 9.08 6.95
N PRO A 141 3.65 10.34 6.98
CA PRO A 141 4.02 11.02 5.73
C PRO A 141 5.15 10.30 5.00
N ILE A 142 5.10 10.31 3.68
CA ILE A 142 6.10 9.63 2.86
C ILE A 142 7.51 10.11 3.18
N LYS A 143 7.69 11.42 3.40
CA LYS A 143 9.01 11.96 3.76
C LYS A 143 9.55 11.36 5.06
N ASN A 144 8.67 11.03 6.01
CA ASN A 144 9.07 10.39 7.27
C ASN A 144 9.33 8.90 7.05
N LEU A 145 8.49 8.25 6.26
CA LEU A 145 8.65 6.83 5.93
C LEU A 145 10.01 6.57 5.29
N LYS A 146 10.45 7.44 4.40
CA LYS A 146 11.75 7.29 3.73
C LYS A 146 12.93 7.23 4.69
N LYS A 147 12.80 7.84 5.86
CA LYS A 147 13.91 7.96 6.81
C LYS A 147 14.07 6.77 7.75
N ILE A 148 13.12 5.88 7.79
CA ILE A 148 13.12 4.77 8.76
C ILE A 148 14.14 3.68 8.43
#